data_887e21877f769e9735a8d2c48f0e108c
#
_entry.id   887e21877f769e9735a8d2c48f0e108c
#
_cell.length_a   1.000
_cell.length_b   1.000
_cell.length_c   1.000
_cell.angle_alpha   90.00
_cell.angle_beta   90.00
_cell.angle_gamma   90.00
#
_symmetry.space_group_name_H-M   'P 1'
#
loop_
_entity.id
_entity.type
_entity.pdbx_description
1 polymer ?
#
loop_
_entity_poly.entity_id
_entity_poly.type
_entity_poly.pdbx_seq_one_letter_code
_entity_poly.pdbx_strand_id
1 'polypeptide(L)'
;MGVGAALRGFLGILWRLLDGVRKLLHLILLLTIAGFLVAAFHTAIPSVPKSAALVIAPEGELVEQLATDPLRRAFGQASGGPSPETLLKDVTDAIDAAKNDSRIKLIVLDLAQMDKSGLSKLQEIAVSLREFRTSGKRVVVAADFLDQDQYYLAAQAGEVYLDPLGSIEITGFSYYRMFLKDTIDKLGVDVNIYRAGTYKSYTDQYSRSEMSVAERQESTVWLDALWNSYQQDVTRARSLPIKALSEYIGDQAAALAAVNGDAAKLALQKGLVTALKSRRQVADELKGLVGEDEDSHSFNAVGLNQYLVSVRSKLMLKSKSAARVGIVVASGEILDGRQPPGTIGGDSTVDVLRSARYDNSVKAVVLRVDSPGGSMFASEQILREVQNLRKAGKPVVVSMSTYAASGGYYIAAAANQIFASPTTLTGSIGVFSVVPTFARTLAKLGVTVDGIGTTPLAGSMRLDRSISPEMSKLLQNSVEHAYSVFIQRVADGRKKSVEDVDRIAQGRVWAGVDAQRIGLVDHLGGLKDATEAAAKLAELGSDYETEYIETDLSLREQLLMQLHSQVSRVGYALGLFPRASSIVEILDPVLKQATDIARLNDPRGLYAYCWCQEPRDLRQVLRGSTSLK
;
A
#
# COMPACT_ATOMS: atom_id res chain seq x y z
N MET A 1 15.63 -72.90 -33.12
CA MET A 1 14.91 -72.41 -31.89
C MET A 1 15.77 -71.59 -30.94
N GLY A 2 16.90 -70.97 -31.35
CA GLY A 2 17.84 -70.34 -30.43
C GLY A 2 17.77 -68.79 -30.30
N VAL A 3 17.38 -68.10 -31.37
CA VAL A 3 17.51 -66.61 -31.40
C VAL A 3 16.43 -65.91 -30.59
N GLY A 4 15.19 -66.43 -30.56
CA GLY A 4 14.07 -65.78 -29.80
C GLY A 4 14.18 -65.93 -28.28
N ALA A 5 14.88 -66.98 -27.78
CA ALA A 5 15.12 -67.16 -26.35
C ALA A 5 16.25 -66.23 -25.85
N ALA A 6 17.29 -66.02 -26.64
CA ALA A 6 18.39 -65.10 -26.33
C ALA A 6 17.92 -63.64 -26.34
N LEU A 7 17.04 -63.25 -27.27
CA LEU A 7 16.47 -61.92 -27.36
C LEU A 7 15.55 -61.58 -26.15
N ARG A 8 14.71 -62.52 -25.69
CA ARG A 8 13.88 -62.36 -24.48
C ARG A 8 14.73 -62.26 -23.22
N GLY A 9 15.82 -63.06 -23.12
CA GLY A 9 16.77 -62.96 -22.00
C GLY A 9 17.44 -61.56 -21.93
N PHE A 10 17.90 -61.06 -23.07
CA PHE A 10 18.51 -59.74 -23.18
C PHE A 10 17.53 -58.60 -22.83
N LEU A 11 16.30 -58.66 -23.36
CA LEU A 11 15.25 -57.67 -23.03
C LEU A 11 14.87 -57.74 -21.55
N GLY A 12 14.86 -58.94 -20.94
CA GLY A 12 14.61 -59.05 -19.49
C GLY A 12 15.72 -58.49 -18.62
N ILE A 13 16.98 -58.59 -19.03
CA ILE A 13 18.11 -57.97 -18.34
C ILE A 13 18.07 -56.45 -18.50
N LEU A 14 17.81 -55.97 -19.71
CA LEU A 14 17.67 -54.54 -19.99
C LEU A 14 16.53 -53.90 -19.18
N TRP A 15 15.37 -54.59 -19.10
CA TRP A 15 14.23 -54.13 -18.27
C TRP A 15 14.57 -54.07 -16.79
N ARG A 16 15.29 -55.05 -16.23
CA ARG A 16 15.74 -55.01 -14.82
C ARG A 16 16.72 -53.90 -14.55
N LEU A 17 17.62 -53.59 -15.48
CA LEU A 17 18.54 -52.45 -15.40
C LEU A 17 17.79 -51.13 -15.42
N LEU A 18 16.85 -50.94 -16.34
CA LEU A 18 16.02 -49.73 -16.42
C LEU A 18 15.15 -49.57 -15.18
N ASP A 19 14.55 -50.62 -14.65
CA ASP A 19 13.77 -50.58 -13.40
C ASP A 19 14.66 -50.28 -12.19
N GLY A 20 15.89 -50.82 -12.16
CA GLY A 20 16.89 -50.47 -11.15
C GLY A 20 17.29 -48.98 -11.18
N VAL A 21 17.56 -48.45 -12.36
CA VAL A 21 17.87 -47.02 -12.55
C VAL A 21 16.66 -46.16 -12.16
N ARG A 22 15.45 -46.53 -12.56
CA ARG A 22 14.23 -45.84 -12.16
C ARG A 22 14.07 -45.80 -10.63
N LYS A 23 14.25 -46.94 -9.94
CA LYS A 23 14.16 -47.00 -8.47
C LYS A 23 15.24 -46.14 -7.78
N LEU A 24 16.46 -46.15 -8.31
CA LEU A 24 17.55 -45.33 -7.81
C LEU A 24 17.24 -43.83 -7.97
N LEU A 25 16.72 -43.42 -9.13
CA LEU A 25 16.30 -42.04 -9.39
C LEU A 25 15.17 -41.61 -8.46
N HIS A 26 14.17 -42.50 -8.22
CA HIS A 26 13.10 -42.20 -7.26
C HIS A 26 13.63 -42.07 -5.82
N LEU A 27 14.59 -42.92 -5.41
CA LEU A 27 15.21 -42.83 -4.09
C LEU A 27 16.01 -41.55 -3.93
N ILE A 28 16.80 -41.16 -4.95
CA ILE A 28 17.54 -39.90 -4.95
C ILE A 28 16.56 -38.71 -4.86
N LEU A 29 15.49 -38.74 -5.64
CA LEU A 29 14.46 -37.71 -5.59
C LEU A 29 13.81 -37.59 -4.20
N LEU A 30 13.44 -38.74 -3.60
CA LEU A 30 12.87 -38.77 -2.25
C LEU A 30 13.86 -38.28 -1.18
N LEU A 31 15.14 -38.66 -1.26
CA LEU A 31 16.18 -38.18 -0.35
C LEU A 31 16.45 -36.69 -0.55
N THR A 32 16.40 -36.19 -1.77
CA THR A 32 16.53 -34.77 -2.08
C THR A 32 15.35 -34.00 -1.52
N ILE A 33 14.11 -34.49 -1.69
CA ILE A 33 12.91 -33.89 -1.11
C ILE A 33 12.96 -33.95 0.43
N ALA A 34 13.36 -35.09 1.02
CA ALA A 34 13.49 -35.22 2.48
C ALA A 34 14.58 -34.27 3.03
N GLY A 35 15.75 -34.22 2.38
CA GLY A 35 16.82 -33.29 2.74
C GLY A 35 16.39 -31.82 2.62
N PHE A 36 15.65 -31.52 1.57
CA PHE A 36 15.06 -30.20 1.35
C PHE A 36 14.02 -29.85 2.43
N LEU A 37 13.15 -30.79 2.81
CA LEU A 37 12.20 -30.60 3.89
C LEU A 37 12.90 -30.40 5.24
N VAL A 38 13.91 -31.20 5.56
CA VAL A 38 14.72 -31.03 6.78
C VAL A 38 15.41 -29.68 6.78
N ALA A 39 16.01 -29.24 5.68
CA ALA A 39 16.62 -27.93 5.56
C ALA A 39 15.60 -26.78 5.67
N ALA A 40 14.39 -26.96 5.14
CA ALA A 40 13.30 -25.97 5.24
C ALA A 40 12.77 -25.82 6.68
N PHE A 41 12.76 -26.91 7.46
CA PHE A 41 12.33 -26.89 8.86
C PHE A 41 13.47 -26.53 9.85
N HIS A 42 14.73 -26.56 9.43
CA HIS A 42 15.90 -26.18 10.22
C HIS A 42 16.36 -24.76 9.90
N THR A 43 15.43 -23.79 9.84
CA THR A 43 15.83 -22.36 9.83
C THR A 43 16.30 -22.00 11.25
N ALA A 44 17.61 -21.96 11.45
CA ALA A 44 18.18 -21.42 12.68
C ALA A 44 17.66 -19.98 12.88
N ILE A 45 17.14 -19.68 14.08
CA ILE A 45 16.74 -18.30 14.42
C ILE A 45 18.01 -17.44 14.26
N PRO A 46 17.95 -16.38 13.42
CA PRO A 46 19.12 -15.54 13.19
C PRO A 46 19.63 -14.97 14.50
N SER A 47 20.93 -15.11 14.76
CA SER A 47 21.54 -14.54 15.95
C SER A 47 21.73 -13.03 15.76
N VAL A 48 21.23 -12.24 16.70
CA VAL A 48 21.52 -10.79 16.76
C VAL A 48 22.82 -10.61 17.52
N PRO A 49 23.85 -9.95 16.95
CA PRO A 49 25.11 -9.68 17.64
C PRO A 49 24.88 -8.94 18.97
N LYS A 50 25.79 -9.11 19.93
CA LYS A 50 25.71 -8.46 21.27
C LYS A 50 25.76 -6.93 21.19
N SER A 51 26.37 -6.40 20.13
CA SER A 51 26.44 -4.97 19.82
C SER A 51 26.28 -4.83 18.31
N ALA A 52 25.17 -4.23 17.86
CA ALA A 52 24.84 -4.11 16.45
C ALA A 52 24.08 -2.82 16.13
N ALA A 53 24.17 -2.40 14.88
CA ALA A 53 23.25 -1.45 14.27
C ALA A 53 22.03 -2.22 13.68
N LEU A 54 20.82 -1.74 13.91
CA LEU A 54 19.65 -2.19 13.18
C LEU A 54 19.59 -1.43 11.85
N VAL A 55 19.75 -2.15 10.75
CA VAL A 55 19.63 -1.57 9.41
C VAL A 55 18.20 -1.72 8.93
N ILE A 56 17.55 -0.58 8.73
CA ILE A 56 16.20 -0.48 8.14
C ILE A 56 16.36 0.00 6.71
N ALA A 57 16.21 -0.93 5.78
CA ALA A 57 16.33 -0.70 4.35
C ALA A 57 15.00 -1.09 3.67
N PRO A 58 14.01 -0.19 3.62
CA PRO A 58 12.77 -0.45 2.91
C PRO A 58 13.02 -0.59 1.41
N GLU A 59 12.38 -1.58 0.79
CA GLU A 59 12.43 -1.79 -0.65
C GLU A 59 11.04 -1.56 -1.25
N GLY A 60 10.95 -0.72 -2.28
CA GLY A 60 9.71 -0.40 -2.95
C GLY A 60 8.75 0.45 -2.10
N GLU A 61 7.45 0.26 -2.33
CA GLU A 61 6.42 1.03 -1.64
C GLU A 61 6.19 0.51 -0.20
N LEU A 62 5.98 1.44 0.75
CA LEU A 62 5.48 1.10 2.09
C LEU A 62 3.98 0.80 2.01
N VAL A 63 3.57 -0.40 2.41
CA VAL A 63 2.19 -0.86 2.31
C VAL A 63 1.63 -1.32 3.66
N GLU A 64 0.30 -1.24 3.81
CA GLU A 64 -0.41 -1.77 4.99
C GLU A 64 -0.58 -3.28 4.91
N GLN A 65 -0.71 -3.81 3.70
CA GLN A 65 -0.84 -5.22 3.40
C GLN A 65 -0.13 -5.52 2.08
N LEU A 66 0.59 -6.62 2.02
CA LEU A 66 1.26 -7.05 0.81
C LEU A 66 0.23 -7.45 -0.26
N ALA A 67 0.27 -6.77 -1.42
CA ALA A 67 -0.74 -6.90 -2.47
C ALA A 67 -0.63 -8.19 -3.30
N THR A 68 0.52 -8.85 -3.28
CA THR A 68 0.76 -10.01 -4.14
C THR A 68 0.85 -11.30 -3.35
N ASP A 69 0.23 -12.36 -3.91
CA ASP A 69 0.52 -13.74 -3.56
C ASP A 69 2.06 -13.94 -3.50
N PRO A 70 2.60 -14.53 -2.43
CA PRO A 70 4.02 -14.81 -2.29
C PRO A 70 4.65 -15.49 -3.52
N LEU A 71 3.88 -16.33 -4.20
CA LEU A 71 4.28 -16.98 -5.47
C LEU A 71 4.50 -15.94 -6.57
N ARG A 72 3.56 -15.03 -6.76
CA ARG A 72 3.68 -13.97 -7.77
C ARG A 72 4.79 -12.96 -7.44
N ARG A 73 5.03 -12.67 -6.17
CA ARG A 73 6.16 -11.81 -5.76
C ARG A 73 7.51 -12.40 -6.16
N ALA A 74 7.70 -13.67 -5.86
CA ALA A 74 8.96 -14.33 -6.16
C ALA A 74 9.17 -14.55 -7.69
N PHE A 75 8.11 -14.83 -8.46
CA PHE A 75 8.19 -14.86 -9.93
C PHE A 75 8.23 -13.47 -10.56
N GLY A 76 7.56 -12.50 -9.95
CA GLY A 76 7.46 -11.14 -10.46
C GLY A 76 8.80 -10.42 -10.47
N GLN A 77 9.60 -10.55 -9.42
CA GLN A 77 10.97 -10.01 -9.37
C GLN A 77 11.86 -10.54 -10.49
N ALA A 78 11.60 -11.79 -10.95
CA ALA A 78 12.37 -12.42 -12.01
C ALA A 78 11.89 -12.07 -13.43
N SER A 79 10.64 -11.63 -13.59
CA SER A 79 9.99 -11.42 -14.90
C SER A 79 9.54 -9.97 -15.15
N GLY A 80 10.05 -8.98 -14.39
CA GLY A 80 9.59 -7.60 -14.46
C GLY A 80 8.19 -7.41 -13.84
N GLY A 81 7.89 -8.18 -12.81
CA GLY A 81 6.65 -8.08 -12.03
C GLY A 81 6.57 -6.81 -11.16
N PRO A 82 5.51 -6.70 -10.33
CA PRO A 82 5.28 -5.52 -9.50
C PRO A 82 6.50 -5.20 -8.63
N SER A 83 6.72 -3.91 -8.40
CA SER A 83 7.77 -3.38 -7.53
C SER A 83 7.75 -4.09 -6.16
N PRO A 84 8.90 -4.27 -5.50
CA PRO A 84 8.95 -4.79 -4.14
C PRO A 84 8.09 -3.94 -3.20
N GLU A 85 7.59 -4.54 -2.13
CA GLU A 85 6.75 -3.90 -1.11
C GLU A 85 7.35 -4.15 0.26
N THR A 86 7.33 -3.13 1.12
CA THR A 86 7.74 -3.24 2.52
C THR A 86 6.53 -2.98 3.43
N LEU A 87 6.23 -3.89 4.36
CA LEU A 87 5.16 -3.68 5.34
C LEU A 87 5.52 -2.56 6.30
N LEU A 88 4.65 -1.55 6.40
CA LEU A 88 4.79 -0.45 7.36
C LEU A 88 4.90 -0.97 8.80
N LYS A 89 4.06 -1.95 9.15
CA LYS A 89 4.08 -2.63 10.44
C LYS A 89 5.44 -3.23 10.77
N ASP A 90 6.11 -3.84 9.81
CA ASP A 90 7.41 -4.47 10.06
C ASP A 90 8.47 -3.43 10.39
N VAL A 91 8.42 -2.28 9.74
CA VAL A 91 9.31 -1.15 10.03
C VAL A 91 9.06 -0.59 11.43
N THR A 92 7.81 -0.30 11.77
CA THR A 92 7.46 0.27 13.08
C THR A 92 7.71 -0.72 14.23
N ASP A 93 7.30 -2.00 14.09
CA ASP A 93 7.55 -3.06 15.07
C ASP A 93 9.06 -3.22 15.38
N ALA A 94 9.90 -3.17 14.35
CA ALA A 94 11.36 -3.30 14.53
C ALA A 94 11.94 -2.10 15.27
N ILE A 95 11.51 -0.87 14.94
CA ILE A 95 11.96 0.34 15.61
C ILE A 95 11.55 0.32 17.10
N ASP A 96 10.29 -0.02 17.38
CA ASP A 96 9.73 -0.04 18.72
C ASP A 96 10.38 -1.13 19.57
N ALA A 97 10.62 -2.33 19.02
CA ALA A 97 11.35 -3.39 19.71
C ALA A 97 12.81 -3.01 20.00
N ALA A 98 13.47 -2.35 19.05
CA ALA A 98 14.87 -1.94 19.18
C ALA A 98 15.09 -0.88 20.27
N LYS A 99 14.06 -0.09 20.61
CA LYS A 99 14.12 0.93 21.67
C LYS A 99 14.64 0.35 22.99
N ASN A 100 14.14 -0.82 23.39
CA ASN A 100 14.45 -1.46 24.65
C ASN A 100 15.46 -2.63 24.53
N ASP A 101 15.90 -2.97 23.32
CA ASP A 101 16.89 -4.05 23.10
C ASP A 101 18.32 -3.52 23.31
N SER A 102 18.98 -3.98 24.38
CA SER A 102 20.34 -3.56 24.72
C SER A 102 21.40 -3.94 23.68
N ARG A 103 21.11 -4.93 22.82
CA ARG A 103 21.99 -5.35 21.72
C ARG A 103 22.04 -4.33 20.61
N ILE A 104 20.92 -3.63 20.36
CA ILE A 104 20.85 -2.59 19.34
C ILE A 104 21.36 -1.26 19.91
N LYS A 105 22.44 -0.74 19.34
CA LYS A 105 23.08 0.51 19.77
C LYS A 105 22.59 1.73 19.00
N LEU A 106 22.22 1.55 17.75
CA LEU A 106 21.72 2.60 16.86
C LEU A 106 20.86 1.99 15.73
N ILE A 107 20.14 2.86 15.04
CA ILE A 107 19.46 2.53 13.77
C ILE A 107 20.22 3.20 12.63
N VAL A 108 20.41 2.47 11.53
CA VAL A 108 20.84 2.99 10.24
C VAL A 108 19.64 2.92 9.29
N LEU A 109 19.23 4.05 8.72
CA LEU A 109 18.23 4.09 7.68
C LEU A 109 18.92 4.11 6.31
N ASP A 110 18.74 3.05 5.54
CA ASP A 110 19.13 2.99 4.13
C ASP A 110 17.86 3.12 3.27
N LEU A 111 17.64 4.30 2.73
CA LEU A 111 16.41 4.67 2.04
C LEU A 111 16.54 4.56 0.51
N ALA A 112 17.68 4.10 0.01
CA ALA A 112 18.01 4.14 -1.42
C ALA A 112 17.03 3.37 -2.32
N GLN A 113 16.39 2.32 -1.80
CA GLN A 113 15.46 1.47 -2.55
C GLN A 113 13.98 1.73 -2.19
N MET A 114 13.70 2.71 -1.32
CA MET A 114 12.34 3.06 -0.94
C MET A 114 11.69 3.90 -2.05
N ASP A 115 10.51 3.46 -2.49
CA ASP A 115 9.66 4.19 -3.41
C ASP A 115 8.72 5.17 -2.68
N LYS A 116 8.00 6.00 -3.45
CA LYS A 116 6.95 6.90 -2.95
C LYS A 116 5.90 6.13 -2.14
N SER A 117 5.60 6.61 -0.94
CA SER A 117 4.88 5.78 0.04
C SER A 117 3.74 6.47 0.79
N GLY A 118 3.35 7.64 0.39
CA GLY A 118 2.30 8.40 1.07
C GLY A 118 2.74 8.98 2.43
N LEU A 119 2.54 10.27 2.61
CA LEU A 119 3.09 11.02 3.76
C LEU A 119 2.59 10.52 5.12
N SER A 120 1.35 10.00 5.23
CA SER A 120 0.81 9.47 6.48
C SER A 120 1.60 8.28 7.01
N LYS A 121 2.04 7.36 6.13
CA LYS A 121 2.87 6.21 6.50
C LYS A 121 4.25 6.65 6.97
N LEU A 122 4.83 7.65 6.29
CA LEU A 122 6.11 8.25 6.71
C LEU A 122 5.97 8.93 8.07
N GLN A 123 4.83 9.56 8.36
CA GLN A 123 4.53 10.16 9.66
C GLN A 123 4.48 9.11 10.78
N GLU A 124 3.92 7.92 10.54
CA GLU A 124 3.93 6.84 11.52
C GLU A 124 5.34 6.34 11.82
N ILE A 125 6.17 6.12 10.80
CA ILE A 125 7.60 5.78 10.99
C ILE A 125 8.33 6.89 11.77
N ALA A 126 8.04 8.15 11.43
CA ALA A 126 8.64 9.30 12.12
C ALA A 126 8.28 9.35 13.62
N VAL A 127 7.06 8.93 14.00
CA VAL A 127 6.67 8.77 15.41
C VAL A 127 7.55 7.73 16.09
N SER A 128 7.64 6.51 15.54
CA SER A 128 8.48 5.43 16.09
C SER A 128 9.95 5.84 16.19
N LEU A 129 10.51 6.53 15.17
CA LEU A 129 11.89 7.03 15.20
C LEU A 129 12.11 8.08 16.32
N ARG A 130 11.17 9.00 16.51
CA ARG A 130 11.23 9.98 17.60
C ARG A 130 11.17 9.28 18.97
N GLU A 131 10.28 8.32 19.14
CA GLU A 131 10.21 7.52 20.36
C GLU A 131 11.48 6.70 20.61
N PHE A 132 12.05 6.09 19.57
CA PHE A 132 13.34 5.40 19.67
C PHE A 132 14.44 6.31 20.17
N ARG A 133 14.55 7.53 19.63
CA ARG A 133 15.56 8.51 20.05
C ARG A 133 15.43 8.95 21.52
N THR A 134 14.26 8.83 22.14
CA THR A 134 14.10 9.08 23.59
C THR A 134 14.89 8.11 24.46
N SER A 135 15.30 6.95 23.92
CA SER A 135 16.19 6.00 24.60
C SER A 135 17.67 6.45 24.65
N GLY A 136 18.01 7.58 24.02
CA GLY A 136 19.37 8.07 23.88
C GLY A 136 20.17 7.41 22.75
N LYS A 137 19.59 6.44 22.04
CA LYS A 137 20.23 5.77 20.91
C LYS A 137 20.17 6.63 19.64
N ARG A 138 21.19 6.48 18.81
CA ARG A 138 21.36 7.28 17.58
C ARG A 138 20.53 6.72 16.43
N VAL A 139 20.07 7.61 15.54
CA VAL A 139 19.53 7.27 14.23
C VAL A 139 20.39 7.97 13.19
N VAL A 140 20.96 7.22 12.27
CA VAL A 140 21.93 7.67 11.26
C VAL A 140 21.40 7.37 9.87
N VAL A 141 21.57 8.31 8.95
CA VAL A 141 21.35 8.14 7.50
C VAL A 141 22.66 8.39 6.78
N ALA A 142 23.01 7.52 5.83
CA ALA A 142 24.10 7.74 4.87
C ALA A 142 23.53 7.56 3.46
N ALA A 143 23.48 8.62 2.68
CA ALA A 143 22.80 8.65 1.38
C ALA A 143 23.68 9.30 0.30
N ASP A 144 23.50 8.81 -0.93
CA ASP A 144 24.07 9.42 -2.12
C ASP A 144 23.04 10.36 -2.78
N PHE A 145 21.77 9.99 -2.72
CA PHE A 145 20.64 10.75 -3.21
C PHE A 145 19.43 10.54 -2.31
N LEU A 146 18.64 11.59 -2.09
CA LEU A 146 17.37 11.52 -1.37
C LEU A 146 16.30 12.27 -2.15
N ASP A 147 15.21 11.59 -2.51
CA ASP A 147 13.99 12.26 -2.96
C ASP A 147 13.20 12.82 -1.77
N GLN A 148 12.05 13.44 -2.04
CA GLN A 148 11.25 14.12 -1.03
C GLN A 148 10.77 13.20 0.08
N ASP A 149 10.30 11.98 -0.24
CA ASP A 149 9.78 11.01 0.74
C ASP A 149 10.93 10.41 1.55
N GLN A 150 12.03 10.06 0.88
CA GLN A 150 13.25 9.59 1.53
C GLN A 150 13.82 10.66 2.47
N TYR A 151 13.84 11.92 2.01
CA TYR A 151 14.31 13.02 2.85
C TYR A 151 13.42 13.29 4.06
N TYR A 152 12.10 13.08 3.93
CA TYR A 152 11.20 13.19 5.07
C TYR A 152 11.63 12.28 6.23
N LEU A 153 11.91 11.01 5.95
CA LEU A 153 12.41 10.05 6.94
C LEU A 153 13.84 10.38 7.38
N ALA A 154 14.72 10.72 6.44
CA ALA A 154 16.09 11.10 6.75
C ALA A 154 16.16 12.30 7.70
N ALA A 155 15.27 13.26 7.54
CA ALA A 155 15.19 14.44 8.41
C ALA A 155 14.88 14.09 9.87
N GLN A 156 14.22 12.94 10.16
CA GLN A 156 13.94 12.48 11.52
C GLN A 156 15.18 11.89 12.23
N ALA A 157 16.24 11.57 11.47
CA ALA A 157 17.50 11.08 12.04
C ALA A 157 18.25 12.19 12.79
N GLY A 158 19.01 11.79 13.80
CA GLY A 158 19.92 12.71 14.49
C GLY A 158 21.09 13.15 13.61
N GLU A 159 21.50 12.27 12.69
CA GLU A 159 22.65 12.47 11.82
C GLU A 159 22.27 12.05 10.38
N VAL A 160 22.38 13.02 9.48
CA VAL A 160 22.14 12.82 8.04
C VAL A 160 23.44 13.14 7.32
N TYR A 161 24.05 12.12 6.74
CA TYR A 161 25.26 12.22 5.94
C TYR A 161 24.92 12.06 4.47
N LEU A 162 25.37 13.01 3.66
CA LEU A 162 25.21 13.00 2.21
C LEU A 162 26.57 12.85 1.55
N ASP A 163 26.65 12.04 0.51
CA ASP A 163 27.86 11.92 -0.29
C ASP A 163 28.26 13.30 -0.86
N PRO A 164 29.57 13.64 -0.93
CA PRO A 164 30.03 14.90 -1.50
C PRO A 164 29.56 15.19 -2.94
N LEU A 165 29.18 14.17 -3.72
CA LEU A 165 28.57 14.29 -5.04
C LEU A 165 27.05 14.06 -5.01
N GLY A 166 26.47 13.95 -3.82
CA GLY A 166 25.06 13.65 -3.62
C GLY A 166 24.13 14.85 -3.80
N SER A 167 22.83 14.57 -3.74
CA SER A 167 21.81 15.62 -3.83
C SER A 167 20.53 15.25 -3.07
N ILE A 168 19.76 16.28 -2.72
CA ILE A 168 18.40 16.15 -2.15
C ILE A 168 17.44 16.81 -3.12
N GLU A 169 16.43 16.08 -3.56
CA GLU A 169 15.39 16.57 -4.45
C GLU A 169 14.08 16.76 -3.65
N ILE A 170 13.68 18.01 -3.43
CA ILE A 170 12.41 18.40 -2.81
C ILE A 170 11.70 19.32 -3.79
N THR A 171 10.50 18.94 -4.23
CA THR A 171 9.74 19.66 -5.27
C THR A 171 8.35 20.13 -4.82
N GLY A 172 7.92 19.72 -3.62
CA GLY A 172 6.54 19.90 -3.16
C GLY A 172 5.61 18.78 -3.66
N PHE A 173 4.33 18.93 -3.39
CA PHE A 173 3.29 18.00 -3.87
C PHE A 173 2.61 18.55 -5.10
N SER A 174 2.25 17.66 -6.01
CA SER A 174 1.56 18.01 -7.25
C SER A 174 0.44 17.02 -7.54
N TYR A 175 -0.57 17.47 -8.27
CA TYR A 175 -1.67 16.63 -8.70
C TYR A 175 -1.97 16.89 -10.18
N TYR A 176 -1.53 15.99 -11.05
CA TYR A 176 -1.77 16.01 -12.48
C TYR A 176 -2.54 14.77 -12.91
N ARG A 177 -3.48 14.94 -13.83
CA ARG A 177 -4.32 13.86 -14.38
C ARG A 177 -4.28 13.90 -15.90
N MET A 178 -4.47 12.73 -16.51
CA MET A 178 -4.76 12.62 -17.93
C MET A 178 -6.27 12.74 -18.15
N PHE A 179 -6.65 13.46 -19.23
CA PHE A 179 -8.01 13.59 -19.68
C PHE A 179 -8.15 12.90 -21.03
N LEU A 180 -9.09 11.96 -21.13
CA LEU A 180 -9.23 11.06 -22.27
C LEU A 180 -10.36 11.47 -23.23
N LYS A 181 -11.12 12.56 -22.92
CA LYS A 181 -12.29 12.99 -23.68
C LYS A 181 -12.03 13.06 -25.18
N ASP A 182 -10.96 13.75 -25.59
CA ASP A 182 -10.69 13.96 -27.02
C ASP A 182 -10.32 12.66 -27.75
N THR A 183 -9.66 11.73 -27.06
CA THR A 183 -9.39 10.39 -27.58
C THR A 183 -10.67 9.57 -27.70
N ILE A 184 -11.50 9.59 -26.68
CA ILE A 184 -12.80 8.92 -26.63
C ILE A 184 -13.71 9.41 -27.76
N ASP A 185 -13.77 10.73 -27.97
CA ASP A 185 -14.55 11.34 -29.07
C ASP A 185 -14.02 10.93 -30.44
N LYS A 186 -12.69 10.89 -30.64
CA LYS A 186 -12.08 10.40 -31.90
C LYS A 186 -12.41 8.94 -32.16
N LEU A 187 -12.48 8.11 -31.14
CA LEU A 187 -12.87 6.70 -31.25
C LEU A 187 -14.37 6.52 -31.47
N GLY A 188 -15.17 7.55 -31.20
CA GLY A 188 -16.63 7.49 -31.32
C GLY A 188 -17.30 6.74 -30.16
N VAL A 189 -16.64 6.66 -29.02
CA VAL A 189 -17.22 6.09 -27.80
C VAL A 189 -18.05 7.16 -27.10
N ASP A 190 -19.27 6.81 -26.67
CA ASP A 190 -20.07 7.66 -25.79
C ASP A 190 -19.89 7.18 -24.34
N VAL A 191 -19.48 8.07 -23.45
CA VAL A 191 -19.38 7.76 -22.01
C VAL A 191 -20.54 8.43 -21.29
N ASN A 192 -21.52 7.63 -20.91
CA ASN A 192 -22.71 8.08 -20.17
C ASN A 192 -22.36 8.14 -18.68
N ILE A 193 -22.36 9.34 -18.10
CA ILE A 193 -21.96 9.61 -16.72
C ILE A 193 -23.18 10.04 -15.91
N TYR A 194 -23.40 9.36 -14.80
CA TYR A 194 -24.40 9.67 -13.78
C TYR A 194 -23.66 9.90 -12.47
N ARG A 195 -23.88 11.04 -11.83
CA ARG A 195 -23.15 11.37 -10.59
C ARG A 195 -23.98 12.19 -9.62
N ALA A 196 -23.65 12.05 -8.34
CA ALA A 196 -24.13 12.89 -7.25
C ALA A 196 -22.94 13.42 -6.44
N GLY A 197 -22.88 14.75 -6.31
CA GLY A 197 -21.78 15.47 -5.68
C GLY A 197 -20.99 16.36 -6.65
N THR A 198 -20.94 17.67 -6.35
CA THR A 198 -20.30 18.70 -7.20
C THR A 198 -18.81 18.47 -7.39
N TYR A 199 -18.13 17.94 -6.36
CA TYR A 199 -16.70 17.67 -6.34
C TYR A 199 -16.37 16.21 -6.70
N LYS A 200 -17.33 15.38 -7.11
CA LYS A 200 -17.08 14.00 -7.52
C LYS A 200 -16.46 13.96 -8.91
N SER A 201 -15.18 14.33 -9.01
CA SER A 201 -14.46 14.59 -10.24
C SER A 201 -13.87 13.35 -10.93
N TYR A 202 -13.97 12.13 -10.33
CA TYR A 202 -13.42 10.91 -10.93
C TYR A 202 -13.78 10.76 -12.41
N THR A 203 -15.02 11.03 -12.76
CA THR A 203 -15.55 10.87 -14.13
C THR A 203 -15.14 11.98 -15.10
N ASP A 204 -14.58 13.09 -14.60
CA ASP A 204 -14.22 14.25 -15.43
C ASP A 204 -13.14 13.89 -16.45
N GLN A 205 -12.28 12.94 -16.17
CA GLN A 205 -11.27 12.43 -17.12
C GLN A 205 -11.85 11.89 -18.44
N TYR A 206 -13.11 11.45 -18.42
CA TYR A 206 -13.80 10.91 -19.62
C TYR A 206 -14.66 11.94 -20.33
N SER A 207 -15.03 13.04 -19.67
CA SER A 207 -15.99 14.04 -20.16
C SER A 207 -15.40 15.43 -20.33
N ARG A 208 -14.17 15.67 -19.89
CA ARG A 208 -13.47 16.97 -19.94
C ARG A 208 -12.07 16.79 -20.52
N SER A 209 -11.46 17.90 -20.99
CA SER A 209 -10.08 17.96 -21.42
C SER A 209 -9.17 18.69 -20.42
N GLU A 210 -9.73 19.14 -19.29
CA GLU A 210 -9.03 19.82 -18.20
C GLU A 210 -9.80 19.70 -16.87
N MET A 211 -9.13 20.00 -15.76
CA MET A 211 -9.75 20.04 -14.43
C MET A 211 -10.87 21.07 -14.36
N SER A 212 -11.98 20.73 -13.69
CA SER A 212 -13.01 21.68 -13.36
C SER A 212 -12.49 22.72 -12.36
N VAL A 213 -13.15 23.90 -12.31
CA VAL A 213 -12.85 24.94 -11.31
C VAL A 213 -13.00 24.38 -9.88
N ALA A 214 -14.07 23.59 -9.65
CA ALA A 214 -14.33 22.97 -8.35
C ALA A 214 -13.20 22.00 -7.95
N GLU A 215 -12.79 21.11 -8.87
CA GLU A 215 -11.69 20.17 -8.63
C GLU A 215 -10.37 20.88 -8.37
N ARG A 216 -10.05 21.93 -9.13
CA ARG A 216 -8.83 22.72 -8.94
C ARG A 216 -8.80 23.39 -7.57
N GLN A 217 -9.92 24.00 -7.14
CA GLN A 217 -10.03 24.63 -5.82
C GLN A 217 -9.85 23.62 -4.69
N GLU A 218 -10.53 22.49 -4.78
CA GLU A 218 -10.44 21.41 -3.79
C GLU A 218 -9.02 20.84 -3.71
N SER A 219 -8.43 20.53 -4.86
CA SER A 219 -7.10 19.92 -4.91
C SER A 219 -6.02 20.86 -4.36
N THR A 220 -6.16 22.17 -4.56
CA THR A 220 -5.26 23.14 -3.97
C THR A 220 -5.31 23.07 -2.44
N VAL A 221 -6.50 22.98 -1.83
CA VAL A 221 -6.66 22.96 -0.37
C VAL A 221 -5.95 21.77 0.28
N TRP A 222 -6.19 20.54 -0.24
CA TRP A 222 -5.55 19.38 0.36
C TRP A 222 -4.05 19.28 0.00
N LEU A 223 -3.61 19.75 -1.18
CA LEU A 223 -2.17 19.86 -1.50
C LEU A 223 -1.45 20.82 -0.55
N ASP A 224 -2.05 21.96 -0.26
CA ASP A 224 -1.50 22.92 0.71
C ASP A 224 -1.43 22.31 2.12
N ALA A 225 -2.43 21.53 2.52
CA ALA A 225 -2.42 20.84 3.82
C ALA A 225 -1.29 19.80 3.91
N LEU A 226 -1.07 19.01 2.85
CA LEU A 226 0.05 18.06 2.77
C LEU A 226 1.39 18.78 2.86
N TRP A 227 1.57 19.83 2.04
CA TRP A 227 2.82 20.58 2.00
C TRP A 227 3.13 21.29 3.32
N ASN A 228 2.14 21.91 3.93
CA ASN A 228 2.30 22.54 5.23
C ASN A 228 2.70 21.53 6.32
N SER A 229 2.09 20.33 6.32
CA SER A 229 2.44 19.28 7.27
C SER A 229 3.87 18.78 7.05
N TYR A 230 4.26 18.54 5.79
CA TYR A 230 5.63 18.15 5.42
C TYR A 230 6.65 19.19 5.91
N GLN A 231 6.42 20.47 5.60
CA GLN A 231 7.32 21.54 6.01
C GLN A 231 7.46 21.62 7.55
N GLN A 232 6.34 21.56 8.27
CA GLN A 232 6.35 21.61 9.73
C GLN A 232 7.15 20.44 10.34
N ASP A 233 6.95 19.23 9.85
CA ASP A 233 7.61 18.04 10.38
C ASP A 233 9.12 18.07 10.10
N VAL A 234 9.53 18.37 8.86
CA VAL A 234 10.95 18.40 8.46
C VAL A 234 11.68 19.56 9.16
N THR A 235 11.11 20.76 9.16
CA THR A 235 11.78 21.92 9.78
C THR A 235 11.91 21.75 11.30
N ARG A 236 10.89 21.17 11.96
CA ARG A 236 10.97 20.80 13.38
C ARG A 236 12.07 19.78 13.64
N ALA A 237 12.13 18.72 12.84
CA ALA A 237 13.11 17.65 13.01
C ALA A 237 14.55 18.11 12.79
N ARG A 238 14.77 19.05 11.86
CA ARG A 238 16.08 19.63 11.54
C ARG A 238 16.37 20.93 12.29
N SER A 239 15.48 21.40 13.16
CA SER A 239 15.60 22.69 13.87
C SER A 239 15.81 23.88 12.93
N LEU A 240 15.10 23.89 11.81
CA LEU A 240 15.15 24.94 10.79
C LEU A 240 13.97 25.90 10.91
N PRO A 241 14.09 27.15 10.40
CA PRO A 241 12.95 28.05 10.24
C PRO A 241 11.87 27.42 9.34
N ILE A 242 10.61 27.70 9.63
CA ILE A 242 9.47 27.12 8.88
C ILE A 242 9.52 27.39 7.37
N LYS A 243 10.11 28.51 6.94
CA LYS A 243 10.26 28.89 5.54
C LYS A 243 11.47 28.25 4.84
N ALA A 244 12.34 27.54 5.57
CA ALA A 244 13.62 27.04 5.03
C ALA A 244 13.45 26.18 3.77
N LEU A 245 12.42 25.31 3.73
CA LEU A 245 12.16 24.48 2.57
C LEU A 245 11.59 25.27 1.38
N SER A 246 10.68 26.20 1.64
CA SER A 246 10.13 27.08 0.59
C SER A 246 11.23 27.96 -0.01
N GLU A 247 12.18 28.45 0.81
CA GLU A 247 13.34 29.21 0.36
C GLU A 247 14.36 28.32 -0.39
N TYR A 248 14.50 27.05 0.00
CA TYR A 248 15.36 26.10 -0.69
C TYR A 248 14.85 25.81 -2.11
N ILE A 249 13.53 25.68 -2.28
CA ILE A 249 12.90 25.33 -3.56
C ILE A 249 12.68 26.57 -4.44
N GLY A 250 12.28 27.71 -3.84
CA GLY A 250 11.77 28.88 -4.54
C GLY A 250 12.78 29.54 -5.49
N ASP A 251 14.06 29.47 -5.19
CA ASP A 251 15.14 30.02 -6.01
C ASP A 251 16.30 29.01 -6.15
N GLN A 252 15.95 27.75 -6.38
CA GLN A 252 16.92 26.64 -6.42
C GLN A 252 17.98 26.83 -7.51
N ALA A 253 17.61 27.41 -8.67
CA ALA A 253 18.55 27.65 -9.76
C ALA A 253 19.64 28.65 -9.36
N ALA A 254 19.27 29.78 -8.77
CA ALA A 254 20.24 30.78 -8.30
C ALA A 254 21.04 30.26 -7.08
N ALA A 255 20.40 29.53 -6.16
CA ALA A 255 21.08 28.92 -5.03
C ALA A 255 22.16 27.89 -5.47
N LEU A 256 21.85 27.07 -6.47
CA LEU A 256 22.83 26.14 -7.08
C LEU A 256 23.95 26.88 -7.82
N ALA A 257 23.62 27.93 -8.57
CA ALA A 257 24.64 28.76 -9.23
C ALA A 257 25.61 29.38 -8.23
N ALA A 258 25.14 29.84 -7.07
CA ALA A 258 25.96 30.43 -5.99
C ALA A 258 26.97 29.43 -5.38
N VAL A 259 26.75 28.14 -5.49
CA VAL A 259 27.65 27.07 -5.05
C VAL A 259 28.33 26.34 -6.22
N ASN A 260 28.34 26.94 -7.43
CA ASN A 260 28.90 26.38 -8.66
C ASN A 260 28.29 25.01 -9.05
N GLY A 261 26.99 24.83 -8.81
CA GLY A 261 26.28 23.57 -9.11
C GLY A 261 26.44 22.44 -8.09
N ASP A 262 27.13 22.67 -6.99
CA ASP A 262 27.37 21.67 -5.92
C ASP A 262 26.12 21.53 -5.04
N ALA A 263 25.26 20.56 -5.38
CA ALA A 263 24.01 20.30 -4.65
C ALA A 263 24.24 19.82 -3.21
N ALA A 264 25.28 19.02 -2.97
CA ALA A 264 25.61 18.53 -1.63
C ALA A 264 26.03 19.68 -0.71
N LYS A 265 26.88 20.58 -1.22
CA LYS A 265 27.28 21.79 -0.50
C LYS A 265 26.10 22.72 -0.21
N LEU A 266 25.16 22.86 -1.17
CA LEU A 266 23.93 23.63 -0.96
C LEU A 266 23.09 23.02 0.17
N ALA A 267 22.88 21.71 0.16
CA ALA A 267 22.13 21.00 1.19
C ALA A 267 22.77 21.19 2.60
N LEU A 268 24.12 21.12 2.68
CA LEU A 268 24.85 21.37 3.91
C LEU A 268 24.69 22.82 4.39
N GLN A 269 24.86 23.82 3.50
CA GLN A 269 24.71 25.24 3.84
C GLN A 269 23.28 25.58 4.31
N LYS A 270 22.27 24.91 3.77
CA LYS A 270 20.87 25.08 4.17
C LYS A 270 20.48 24.28 5.43
N GLY A 271 21.41 23.54 6.02
CA GLY A 271 21.18 22.74 7.24
C GLY A 271 20.31 21.49 7.01
N LEU A 272 20.11 21.10 5.77
CA LEU A 272 19.33 19.89 5.43
C LEU A 272 20.07 18.61 5.81
N VAL A 273 21.41 18.62 5.81
CA VAL A 273 22.26 17.51 6.21
C VAL A 273 23.22 17.93 7.31
N THR A 274 23.74 16.93 8.04
CA THR A 274 24.66 17.14 9.17
C THR A 274 26.10 17.35 8.69
N ALA A 275 26.53 16.54 7.72
CA ALA A 275 27.87 16.63 7.11
C ALA A 275 27.88 15.93 5.75
N LEU A 276 28.92 16.21 4.97
CA LEU A 276 29.21 15.49 3.72
C LEU A 276 30.19 14.37 4.01
N LYS A 277 29.76 13.13 3.83
CA LYS A 277 30.55 11.91 4.03
C LYS A 277 30.09 10.82 3.08
N SER A 278 31.03 10.09 2.49
CA SER A 278 30.72 8.90 1.73
C SER A 278 30.19 7.78 2.65
N ARG A 279 29.43 6.84 2.09
CA ARG A 279 28.93 5.65 2.81
C ARG A 279 30.05 4.89 3.52
N ARG A 280 31.25 4.81 2.90
CA ARG A 280 32.41 4.14 3.49
C ARG A 280 32.91 4.87 4.75
N GLN A 281 33.03 6.19 4.70
CA GLN A 281 33.46 6.98 5.88
C GLN A 281 32.46 6.80 7.03
N VAL A 282 31.16 6.78 6.74
CA VAL A 282 30.13 6.51 7.75
C VAL A 282 30.26 5.09 8.30
N ALA A 283 30.44 4.07 7.44
CA ALA A 283 30.64 2.70 7.88
C ALA A 283 31.86 2.55 8.80
N ASP A 284 32.99 3.22 8.49
CA ASP A 284 34.20 3.19 9.33
C ASP A 284 33.94 3.84 10.71
N GLU A 285 33.15 4.91 10.80
CA GLU A 285 32.74 5.49 12.08
C GLU A 285 31.81 4.54 12.88
N LEU A 286 30.88 3.88 12.21
CA LEU A 286 29.95 2.94 12.85
C LEU A 286 30.69 1.70 13.40
N LYS A 287 31.77 1.24 12.75
CA LYS A 287 32.65 0.19 13.31
C LYS A 287 33.16 0.54 14.72
N GLY A 288 33.50 1.79 14.94
CA GLY A 288 33.93 2.27 16.27
C GLY A 288 32.85 2.17 17.35
N LEU A 289 31.57 2.12 16.96
CA LEU A 289 30.44 2.09 17.88
C LEU A 289 29.90 0.68 18.15
N VAL A 290 29.81 -0.16 17.12
CA VAL A 290 29.19 -1.49 17.21
C VAL A 290 30.17 -2.64 17.01
N GLY A 291 31.38 -2.37 16.61
CA GLY A 291 32.41 -3.37 16.23
C GLY A 291 32.39 -3.66 14.73
N GLU A 292 33.39 -4.39 14.27
CA GLU A 292 33.53 -4.85 12.88
C GLU A 292 32.98 -6.26 12.72
N ASP A 293 32.26 -6.47 11.63
CA ASP A 293 31.85 -7.78 11.14
C ASP A 293 32.99 -8.39 10.33
N GLU A 294 33.50 -9.54 10.78
CA GLU A 294 34.70 -10.18 10.22
C GLU A 294 34.50 -10.66 8.78
N ASP A 295 33.26 -11.01 8.40
CA ASP A 295 32.96 -11.54 7.07
C ASP A 295 32.81 -10.42 6.02
N SER A 296 32.11 -9.36 6.37
CA SER A 296 31.82 -8.24 5.45
C SER A 296 32.85 -7.12 5.51
N HIS A 297 33.75 -7.12 6.52
CA HIS A 297 34.63 -6.00 6.81
C HIS A 297 33.91 -4.64 6.95
N SER A 298 32.65 -4.68 7.37
CA SER A 298 31.82 -3.52 7.67
C SER A 298 31.48 -3.47 9.17
N PHE A 299 30.56 -2.61 9.57
CA PHE A 299 30.12 -2.55 10.97
C PHE A 299 29.16 -3.70 11.29
N ASN A 300 29.15 -4.16 12.54
CA ASN A 300 28.21 -5.16 13.02
C ASN A 300 26.77 -4.68 12.84
N ALA A 301 25.99 -5.39 12.03
CA ALA A 301 24.63 -5.04 11.68
C ALA A 301 23.66 -6.22 11.76
N VAL A 302 22.39 -5.91 11.93
CA VAL A 302 21.28 -6.85 11.74
C VAL A 302 20.23 -6.17 10.87
N GLY A 303 19.82 -6.83 9.80
CA GLY A 303 18.76 -6.33 8.89
C GLY A 303 17.36 -6.45 9.50
N LEU A 304 16.44 -5.64 9.00
CA LEU A 304 15.05 -5.56 9.43
C LEU A 304 14.39 -6.95 9.61
N ASN A 305 14.39 -7.77 8.56
CA ASN A 305 13.73 -9.07 8.57
C ASN A 305 14.36 -10.06 9.56
N GLN A 306 15.69 -10.09 9.64
CA GLN A 306 16.41 -10.96 10.58
C GLN A 306 16.11 -10.57 12.02
N TYR A 307 16.07 -9.27 12.29
CA TYR A 307 15.77 -8.74 13.62
C TYR A 307 14.34 -9.09 14.04
N LEU A 308 13.36 -8.89 13.16
CA LEU A 308 11.96 -9.23 13.44
C LEU A 308 11.74 -10.72 13.71
N VAL A 309 12.41 -11.62 12.95
CA VAL A 309 12.36 -13.05 13.24
C VAL A 309 12.83 -13.34 14.68
N SER A 310 13.95 -12.72 15.09
CA SER A 310 14.48 -12.88 16.46
C SER A 310 13.54 -12.33 17.55
N VAL A 311 12.83 -11.22 17.28
CA VAL A 311 11.87 -10.61 18.22
C VAL A 311 10.59 -11.43 18.31
N ARG A 312 9.99 -11.77 17.15
CA ARG A 312 8.70 -12.48 17.07
C ARG A 312 8.79 -13.91 17.63
N SER A 313 9.93 -14.60 17.41
CA SER A 313 10.16 -15.94 18.00
C SER A 313 10.07 -15.93 19.52
N LYS A 314 10.53 -14.87 20.18
CA LYS A 314 10.45 -14.72 21.63
C LYS A 314 9.02 -14.45 22.12
N LEU A 315 8.23 -13.70 21.32
CA LEU A 315 6.84 -13.39 21.63
C LEU A 315 5.94 -14.63 21.50
N MET A 316 6.20 -15.50 20.50
CA MET A 316 5.45 -16.76 20.34
C MET A 316 5.59 -17.74 21.51
N LEU A 317 6.65 -17.63 22.31
CA LEU A 317 6.87 -18.45 23.50
C LEU A 317 6.12 -17.95 24.74
N LYS A 318 5.52 -16.75 24.67
CA LYS A 318 4.66 -16.25 25.75
C LYS A 318 3.24 -16.79 25.60
N SER A 319 2.59 -17.08 26.73
CA SER A 319 1.25 -17.69 26.79
C SER A 319 0.19 -16.87 26.07
N LYS A 320 -0.64 -17.53 25.25
CA LYS A 320 -1.74 -16.94 24.45
C LYS A 320 -3.03 -16.64 25.27
N SER A 321 -2.93 -16.29 26.53
CA SER A 321 -4.10 -16.16 27.42
C SER A 321 -4.66 -14.73 27.53
N ALA A 322 -4.06 -13.75 26.89
CA ALA A 322 -4.45 -12.35 27.03
C ALA A 322 -5.67 -11.98 26.17
N ALA A 323 -6.47 -11.04 26.65
CA ALA A 323 -7.48 -10.37 25.85
C ALA A 323 -6.79 -9.62 24.69
N ARG A 324 -7.41 -9.62 23.50
CA ARG A 324 -6.79 -9.10 22.30
C ARG A 324 -7.57 -7.94 21.69
N VAL A 325 -6.82 -7.01 21.10
CA VAL A 325 -7.32 -6.07 20.11
C VAL A 325 -6.99 -6.62 18.71
N GLY A 326 -8.04 -6.98 17.96
CA GLY A 326 -7.88 -7.49 16.59
C GLY A 326 -7.68 -6.35 15.60
N ILE A 327 -6.66 -6.42 14.75
CA ILE A 327 -6.42 -5.47 13.66
C ILE A 327 -6.83 -6.13 12.35
N VAL A 328 -7.79 -5.54 11.66
CA VAL A 328 -8.24 -5.96 10.32
C VAL A 328 -7.80 -4.90 9.32
N VAL A 329 -7.02 -5.31 8.32
CA VAL A 329 -6.51 -4.41 7.28
C VAL A 329 -7.46 -4.42 6.10
N ALA A 330 -7.89 -3.22 5.68
CA ALA A 330 -8.66 -2.94 4.48
C ALA A 330 -7.83 -2.03 3.56
N SER A 331 -7.00 -2.66 2.71
CA SER A 331 -6.05 -1.96 1.83
C SER A 331 -6.38 -2.21 0.36
N GLY A 332 -6.39 -1.15 -0.44
CA GLY A 332 -6.65 -1.18 -1.87
C GLY A 332 -8.07 -0.78 -2.26
N GLU A 333 -8.42 -1.06 -3.52
CA GLU A 333 -9.73 -0.79 -4.10
C GLU A 333 -10.80 -1.72 -3.53
N ILE A 334 -12.02 -1.20 -3.30
CA ILE A 334 -13.15 -1.99 -2.81
C ILE A 334 -13.88 -2.59 -4.00
N LEU A 335 -13.88 -3.91 -4.09
CA LEU A 335 -14.56 -4.67 -5.15
C LEU A 335 -15.58 -5.65 -4.57
N ASP A 336 -16.55 -6.05 -5.39
CA ASP A 336 -17.55 -7.04 -5.00
C ASP A 336 -16.95 -8.45 -4.90
N GLY A 337 -17.54 -9.28 -4.05
CA GLY A 337 -17.15 -10.67 -3.86
C GLY A 337 -15.86 -10.90 -3.07
N ARG A 338 -15.20 -12.03 -3.33
CA ARG A 338 -13.92 -12.39 -2.71
C ARG A 338 -12.76 -11.85 -3.53
N GLN A 339 -11.86 -11.14 -2.87
CA GLN A 339 -10.68 -10.55 -3.52
C GLN A 339 -9.39 -10.98 -2.82
N PRO A 340 -8.27 -11.01 -3.54
CA PRO A 340 -6.96 -11.29 -2.94
C PRO A 340 -6.47 -10.13 -2.06
N PRO A 341 -5.46 -10.35 -1.20
CA PRO A 341 -4.79 -9.30 -0.46
C PRO A 341 -4.31 -8.16 -1.36
N GLY A 342 -4.33 -6.92 -0.86
CA GLY A 342 -4.07 -5.70 -1.64
C GLY A 342 -5.31 -5.20 -2.40
N THR A 343 -6.44 -5.90 -2.25
CA THR A 343 -7.76 -5.48 -2.74
C THR A 343 -8.79 -5.83 -1.67
N ILE A 344 -9.72 -4.95 -1.42
CA ILE A 344 -10.78 -5.13 -0.42
C ILE A 344 -11.96 -5.82 -1.09
N GLY A 345 -12.19 -7.10 -0.78
CA GLY A 345 -13.37 -7.80 -1.24
C GLY A 345 -14.53 -7.65 -0.26
N GLY A 346 -15.74 -7.38 -0.78
CA GLY A 346 -16.93 -7.32 0.06
C GLY A 346 -17.08 -8.55 0.94
N ASP A 347 -17.08 -9.74 0.32
CA ASP A 347 -17.24 -11.02 1.03
C ASP A 347 -16.01 -11.38 1.88
N SER A 348 -14.79 -11.28 1.31
CA SER A 348 -13.57 -11.67 2.04
C SER A 348 -13.33 -10.81 3.28
N THR A 349 -13.57 -9.49 3.20
CA THR A 349 -13.40 -8.59 4.35
C THR A 349 -14.49 -8.80 5.41
N VAL A 350 -15.73 -9.06 4.98
CA VAL A 350 -16.82 -9.43 5.90
C VAL A 350 -16.50 -10.72 6.64
N ASP A 351 -15.91 -11.72 5.99
CA ASP A 351 -15.53 -12.98 6.65
C ASP A 351 -14.45 -12.75 7.73
N VAL A 352 -13.45 -11.91 7.46
CA VAL A 352 -12.41 -11.55 8.45
C VAL A 352 -13.02 -10.80 9.65
N LEU A 353 -13.87 -9.80 9.40
CA LEU A 353 -14.56 -9.07 10.46
C LEU A 353 -15.48 -9.99 11.27
N ARG A 354 -16.15 -10.93 10.60
CA ARG A 354 -17.02 -11.93 11.24
C ARG A 354 -16.22 -12.90 12.10
N SER A 355 -15.04 -13.35 11.68
CA SER A 355 -14.16 -14.19 12.49
C SER A 355 -13.74 -13.45 13.76
N ALA A 356 -13.38 -12.17 13.67
CA ALA A 356 -13.12 -11.32 14.84
C ALA A 356 -14.34 -11.19 15.77
N ARG A 357 -15.54 -11.16 15.20
CA ARG A 357 -16.79 -11.07 15.99
C ARG A 357 -17.06 -12.32 16.83
N TYR A 358 -16.76 -13.50 16.27
CA TYR A 358 -16.99 -14.78 16.97
C TYR A 358 -15.82 -15.24 17.85
N ASP A 359 -14.63 -14.68 17.68
CA ASP A 359 -13.49 -15.00 18.55
C ASP A 359 -13.65 -14.31 19.92
N ASN A 360 -13.89 -15.11 20.95
CA ASN A 360 -14.07 -14.60 22.32
C ASN A 360 -12.81 -13.95 22.91
N SER A 361 -11.63 -14.20 22.38
CA SER A 361 -10.38 -13.57 22.82
C SER A 361 -10.24 -12.13 22.29
N VAL A 362 -10.82 -11.83 21.12
CA VAL A 362 -10.89 -10.49 20.54
C VAL A 362 -11.95 -9.67 21.25
N LYS A 363 -11.52 -8.62 21.94
CA LYS A 363 -12.41 -7.75 22.73
C LYS A 363 -12.76 -6.44 22.03
N ALA A 364 -11.89 -5.96 21.17
CA ALA A 364 -12.11 -4.79 20.30
C ALA A 364 -11.48 -5.04 18.92
N VAL A 365 -11.91 -4.27 17.93
CA VAL A 365 -11.36 -4.36 16.58
C VAL A 365 -10.87 -2.97 16.13
N VAL A 366 -9.67 -2.91 15.58
CA VAL A 366 -9.20 -1.78 14.80
C VAL A 366 -9.32 -2.13 13.31
N LEU A 367 -10.12 -1.36 12.58
CA LEU A 367 -10.18 -1.44 11.12
C LEU A 367 -9.18 -0.45 10.53
N ARG A 368 -8.05 -0.97 10.03
CA ARG A 368 -7.02 -0.17 9.36
C ARG A 368 -7.40 0.00 7.90
N VAL A 369 -7.64 1.25 7.47
CA VAL A 369 -8.16 1.57 6.12
C VAL A 369 -7.11 2.34 5.32
N ASP A 370 -6.73 1.79 4.16
CA ASP A 370 -5.91 2.46 3.14
C ASP A 370 -6.56 2.27 1.76
N SER A 371 -7.65 3.01 1.50
CA SER A 371 -8.52 2.75 0.35
C SER A 371 -9.06 4.03 -0.30
N PRO A 372 -8.99 4.14 -1.64
CA PRO A 372 -9.66 5.20 -2.40
C PRO A 372 -11.18 4.97 -2.54
N GLY A 373 -11.69 3.82 -2.08
CA GLY A 373 -13.08 3.41 -2.24
C GLY A 373 -13.28 2.36 -3.33
N GLY A 374 -14.48 2.29 -3.90
CA GLY A 374 -14.84 1.32 -4.95
C GLY A 374 -16.33 1.03 -5.02
N SER A 375 -16.71 -0.27 -5.05
CA SER A 375 -18.07 -0.73 -5.08
C SER A 375 -18.89 -0.22 -3.88
N MET A 376 -20.00 0.41 -4.16
CA MET A 376 -20.95 0.86 -3.15
C MET A 376 -21.60 -0.30 -2.41
N PHE A 377 -21.90 -1.40 -3.12
CA PHE A 377 -22.50 -2.59 -2.55
C PHE A 377 -21.57 -3.31 -1.57
N ALA A 378 -20.32 -3.55 -1.98
CA ALA A 378 -19.31 -4.14 -1.12
C ALA A 378 -19.03 -3.28 0.13
N SER A 379 -18.99 -1.95 -0.04
CA SER A 379 -18.82 -1.01 1.08
C SER A 379 -19.96 -1.11 2.09
N GLU A 380 -21.22 -1.26 1.63
CA GLU A 380 -22.37 -1.46 2.53
C GLU A 380 -22.31 -2.81 3.25
N GLN A 381 -21.87 -3.89 2.58
CA GLN A 381 -21.69 -5.19 3.25
C GLN A 381 -20.69 -5.09 4.42
N ILE A 382 -19.54 -4.46 4.18
CA ILE A 382 -18.49 -4.27 5.20
C ILE A 382 -19.01 -3.38 6.34
N LEU A 383 -19.65 -2.25 6.04
CA LEU A 383 -20.23 -1.36 7.05
C LEU A 383 -21.23 -2.09 7.95
N ARG A 384 -22.09 -2.95 7.39
CA ARG A 384 -23.03 -3.75 8.18
C ARG A 384 -22.32 -4.69 9.16
N GLU A 385 -21.19 -5.29 8.76
CA GLU A 385 -20.45 -6.17 9.67
C GLU A 385 -19.71 -5.37 10.76
N VAL A 386 -19.23 -4.15 10.47
CA VAL A 386 -18.76 -3.20 11.50
C VAL A 386 -19.88 -2.89 12.50
N GLN A 387 -21.12 -2.66 12.04
CA GLN A 387 -22.25 -2.47 12.92
C GLN A 387 -22.59 -3.72 13.75
N ASN A 388 -22.45 -4.93 13.17
CA ASN A 388 -22.67 -6.18 13.87
C ASN A 388 -21.65 -6.44 14.97
N LEU A 389 -20.36 -6.11 14.76
CA LEU A 389 -19.31 -6.12 15.78
C LEU A 389 -19.70 -5.24 16.98
N ARG A 390 -20.13 -4.01 16.71
CA ARG A 390 -20.56 -3.07 17.76
C ARG A 390 -21.80 -3.58 18.51
N LYS A 391 -22.79 -4.15 17.81
CA LYS A 391 -23.96 -4.78 18.44
C LYS A 391 -23.60 -5.99 19.31
N ALA A 392 -22.52 -6.71 18.94
CA ALA A 392 -21.99 -7.82 19.74
C ALA A 392 -21.16 -7.35 20.95
N GLY A 393 -21.11 -6.05 21.24
CA GLY A 393 -20.37 -5.48 22.36
C GLY A 393 -18.87 -5.35 22.12
N LYS A 394 -18.40 -5.49 20.88
CA LYS A 394 -16.99 -5.30 20.50
C LYS A 394 -16.82 -3.92 19.87
N PRO A 395 -16.18 -2.96 20.55
CA PRO A 395 -15.88 -1.65 19.97
C PRO A 395 -15.07 -1.77 18.69
N VAL A 396 -15.41 -0.93 17.69
CA VAL A 396 -14.64 -0.81 16.46
C VAL A 396 -14.08 0.60 16.37
N VAL A 397 -12.76 0.70 16.27
CA VAL A 397 -12.04 1.96 16.00
C VAL A 397 -11.46 1.87 14.61
N VAL A 398 -11.58 2.94 13.82
CA VAL A 398 -10.95 3.04 12.51
C VAL A 398 -9.63 3.78 12.63
N SER A 399 -8.58 3.25 12.00
CA SER A 399 -7.33 3.93 11.76
C SER A 399 -7.15 4.12 10.26
N MET A 400 -7.20 5.37 9.80
CA MET A 400 -7.01 5.74 8.40
C MET A 400 -5.52 5.91 8.10
N SER A 401 -5.04 5.29 7.02
CA SER A 401 -3.69 5.44 6.50
C SER A 401 -3.61 6.59 5.49
N THR A 402 -3.01 6.36 4.31
CA THR A 402 -2.85 7.40 3.29
C THR A 402 -4.20 7.82 2.70
N TYR A 403 -5.06 6.84 2.42
CA TYR A 403 -6.38 7.07 1.86
C TYR A 403 -7.45 6.37 2.70
N ALA A 404 -8.52 7.07 2.99
CA ALA A 404 -9.77 6.48 3.46
C ALA A 404 -10.93 7.30 2.90
N ALA A 405 -11.04 7.26 1.57
CA ALA A 405 -11.91 8.14 0.82
C ALA A 405 -13.07 7.38 0.17
N SER A 406 -14.20 8.04 0.02
CA SER A 406 -15.37 7.53 -0.68
C SER A 406 -15.88 6.21 -0.07
N GLY A 407 -15.81 5.06 -0.76
CA GLY A 407 -16.11 3.75 -0.18
C GLY A 407 -15.25 3.43 1.06
N GLY A 408 -14.00 3.88 1.08
CA GLY A 408 -13.10 3.78 2.25
C GLY A 408 -13.62 4.57 3.45
N TYR A 409 -14.18 5.76 3.24
CA TYR A 409 -14.87 6.52 4.29
C TYR A 409 -16.20 5.87 4.66
N TYR A 410 -16.92 5.30 3.68
CA TYR A 410 -18.19 4.61 3.91
C TYR A 410 -18.05 3.49 4.95
N ILE A 411 -17.06 2.60 4.77
CA ILE A 411 -16.83 1.49 5.71
C ILE A 411 -16.38 1.98 7.10
N ALA A 412 -15.76 3.15 7.18
CA ALA A 412 -15.32 3.78 8.41
C ALA A 412 -16.44 4.47 9.20
N ALA A 413 -17.49 4.94 8.50
CA ALA A 413 -18.48 5.85 9.05
C ALA A 413 -19.22 5.30 10.28
N ALA A 414 -19.41 3.97 10.38
CA ALA A 414 -20.10 3.32 11.49
C ALA A 414 -19.21 2.99 12.71
N ALA A 415 -17.93 3.34 12.73
CA ALA A 415 -17.02 3.07 13.84
C ALA A 415 -17.38 3.86 15.11
N ASN A 416 -16.87 3.40 16.27
CA ASN A 416 -17.01 4.12 17.54
C ASN A 416 -16.17 5.40 17.56
N GLN A 417 -14.94 5.31 17.02
CA GLN A 417 -14.02 6.43 16.85
C GLN A 417 -13.24 6.26 15.53
N ILE A 418 -12.86 7.37 14.93
CA ILE A 418 -12.07 7.43 13.70
C ILE A 418 -10.80 8.24 13.95
N PHE A 419 -9.66 7.61 13.71
CA PHE A 419 -8.32 8.21 13.74
C PHE A 419 -7.81 8.40 12.32
N ALA A 420 -7.12 9.49 12.06
CA ALA A 420 -6.44 9.77 10.80
C ALA A 420 -5.12 10.50 11.05
N SER A 421 -4.12 10.30 10.19
CA SER A 421 -2.95 11.17 10.16
C SER A 421 -3.36 12.57 9.65
N PRO A 422 -2.64 13.64 10.01
CA PRO A 422 -2.93 14.99 9.50
C PRO A 422 -3.04 15.05 7.98
N THR A 423 -2.30 14.18 7.30
CA THR A 423 -2.16 14.13 5.84
C THR A 423 -2.96 13.02 5.17
N THR A 424 -3.74 12.26 5.90
CA THR A 424 -4.68 11.30 5.32
C THR A 424 -5.65 12.00 4.38
N LEU A 425 -5.85 11.48 3.17
CA LEU A 425 -6.90 11.96 2.27
C LEU A 425 -8.18 11.16 2.47
N THR A 426 -9.27 11.85 2.85
CA THR A 426 -10.53 11.23 3.26
C THR A 426 -11.75 12.00 2.74
N GLY A 427 -12.95 11.63 3.18
CA GLY A 427 -14.19 12.21 2.67
C GLY A 427 -14.56 11.65 1.32
N SER A 428 -14.56 12.47 0.27
CA SER A 428 -15.00 12.11 -1.09
C SER A 428 -16.39 11.44 -1.08
N ILE A 429 -17.28 11.90 -0.18
CA ILE A 429 -18.63 11.38 0.02
C ILE A 429 -19.50 11.75 -1.19
N GLY A 430 -19.60 10.85 -2.13
CA GLY A 430 -20.30 11.02 -3.41
C GLY A 430 -20.31 9.72 -4.19
N VAL A 431 -21.25 9.59 -5.13
CA VAL A 431 -21.47 8.36 -5.90
C VAL A 431 -21.53 8.68 -7.38
N PHE A 432 -21.10 7.75 -8.22
CA PHE A 432 -21.22 7.85 -9.66
C PHE A 432 -21.49 6.47 -10.29
N SER A 433 -21.94 6.51 -11.53
CA SER A 433 -22.01 5.38 -12.46
C SER A 433 -21.50 5.81 -13.82
N VAL A 434 -20.81 4.92 -14.53
CA VAL A 434 -20.26 5.17 -15.87
C VAL A 434 -20.62 4.01 -16.77
N VAL A 435 -21.25 4.32 -17.91
CA VAL A 435 -21.63 3.32 -18.92
C VAL A 435 -21.09 3.76 -20.28
N PRO A 436 -20.02 3.14 -20.78
CA PRO A 436 -19.55 3.38 -22.14
C PRO A 436 -20.50 2.74 -23.16
N THR A 437 -20.76 3.41 -24.29
CA THR A 437 -21.48 2.83 -25.43
C THR A 437 -20.74 3.07 -26.74
N PHE A 438 -20.86 2.13 -27.68
CA PHE A 438 -20.04 2.05 -28.88
C PHE A 438 -20.85 2.23 -30.18
N ALA A 439 -22.09 2.73 -30.11
CA ALA A 439 -22.95 2.92 -31.27
C ALA A 439 -22.29 3.77 -32.36
N ARG A 440 -21.67 4.89 -31.98
CA ARG A 440 -20.94 5.77 -32.94
C ARG A 440 -19.65 5.11 -33.47
N THR A 441 -18.96 4.32 -32.64
CA THR A 441 -17.78 3.55 -33.07
C THR A 441 -18.17 2.52 -34.14
N LEU A 442 -19.25 1.78 -33.90
CA LEU A 442 -19.77 0.79 -34.84
C LEU A 442 -20.22 1.44 -36.15
N ALA A 443 -20.93 2.59 -36.07
CA ALA A 443 -21.35 3.34 -37.25
C ALA A 443 -20.15 3.81 -38.12
N LYS A 444 -19.04 4.22 -37.50
CA LYS A 444 -17.79 4.56 -38.24
C LYS A 444 -17.21 3.35 -38.99
N LEU A 445 -17.46 2.14 -38.53
CA LEU A 445 -17.04 0.89 -39.16
C LEU A 445 -18.09 0.35 -40.15
N GLY A 446 -19.19 1.07 -40.36
CA GLY A 446 -20.29 0.64 -41.24
C GLY A 446 -21.22 -0.43 -40.61
N VAL A 447 -21.13 -0.62 -39.29
CA VAL A 447 -21.99 -1.57 -38.56
C VAL A 447 -23.18 -0.82 -37.94
N THR A 448 -24.39 -1.28 -38.22
CA THR A 448 -25.62 -0.79 -37.63
C THR A 448 -26.29 -1.86 -36.79
N VAL A 449 -26.97 -1.45 -35.71
CA VAL A 449 -27.69 -2.35 -34.81
C VAL A 449 -29.17 -1.97 -34.86
N ASP A 450 -30.00 -2.93 -35.24
CA ASP A 450 -31.45 -2.83 -35.23
C ASP A 450 -32.09 -4.01 -34.48
N GLY A 451 -33.31 -3.87 -33.98
CA GLY A 451 -33.99 -4.93 -33.24
C GLY A 451 -35.25 -4.47 -32.55
N ILE A 452 -35.96 -5.42 -32.01
CA ILE A 452 -37.23 -5.23 -31.29
C ILE A 452 -37.08 -5.75 -29.85
N GLY A 453 -37.81 -5.16 -28.93
CA GLY A 453 -37.90 -5.60 -27.53
C GLY A 453 -39.35 -5.76 -27.09
N THR A 454 -39.62 -6.58 -26.10
CA THR A 454 -40.96 -6.81 -25.53
C THR A 454 -41.43 -5.69 -24.62
N THR A 455 -40.49 -4.85 -24.16
CA THR A 455 -40.75 -3.68 -23.30
C THR A 455 -39.84 -2.52 -23.70
N PRO A 456 -40.14 -1.26 -23.31
CA PRO A 456 -39.30 -0.10 -23.60
C PRO A 456 -37.87 -0.22 -23.02
N LEU A 457 -37.66 -1.03 -21.97
CA LEU A 457 -36.38 -1.24 -21.32
C LEU A 457 -35.60 -2.45 -21.87
N ALA A 458 -36.25 -3.27 -22.72
CA ALA A 458 -35.56 -4.44 -23.28
C ALA A 458 -34.39 -4.02 -24.16
N GLY A 459 -33.20 -4.50 -23.83
CA GLY A 459 -31.96 -4.16 -24.52
C GLY A 459 -31.41 -2.75 -24.23
N SER A 460 -31.96 -2.01 -23.27
CA SER A 460 -31.55 -0.63 -22.97
C SER A 460 -30.14 -0.52 -22.37
N MET A 461 -29.56 -1.62 -21.79
CA MET A 461 -28.19 -1.69 -21.27
C MET A 461 -27.21 -2.33 -22.25
N ARG A 462 -27.57 -2.48 -23.53
CA ARG A 462 -26.63 -2.95 -24.55
C ARG A 462 -25.61 -1.87 -24.86
N LEU A 463 -24.32 -2.26 -24.92
CA LEU A 463 -23.23 -1.31 -25.18
C LEU A 463 -23.10 -0.93 -26.66
N ASP A 464 -23.72 -1.66 -27.57
CA ASP A 464 -23.75 -1.41 -29.01
C ASP A 464 -24.83 -0.40 -29.45
N ARG A 465 -25.56 0.19 -28.50
CA ARG A 465 -26.61 1.18 -28.71
C ARG A 465 -26.44 2.36 -27.74
N SER A 466 -26.99 3.51 -28.12
CA SER A 466 -27.10 4.65 -27.21
C SER A 466 -28.06 4.34 -26.06
N ILE A 467 -27.78 4.83 -24.87
CA ILE A 467 -28.66 4.72 -23.70
C ILE A 467 -29.95 5.53 -23.96
N SER A 468 -31.12 4.93 -23.69
CA SER A 468 -32.37 5.64 -23.82
C SER A 468 -32.58 6.70 -22.74
N PRO A 469 -33.39 7.76 -22.99
CA PRO A 469 -33.70 8.77 -21.96
C PRO A 469 -34.33 8.17 -20.70
N GLU A 470 -35.17 7.14 -20.84
CA GLU A 470 -35.78 6.44 -19.71
C GLU A 470 -34.75 5.70 -18.87
N MET A 471 -33.81 4.99 -19.51
CA MET A 471 -32.74 4.30 -18.83
C MET A 471 -31.77 5.30 -18.17
N SER A 472 -31.42 6.40 -18.84
CA SER A 472 -30.62 7.48 -18.27
C SER A 472 -31.24 8.03 -16.98
N LYS A 473 -32.57 8.25 -16.98
CA LYS A 473 -33.27 8.70 -15.77
C LYS A 473 -33.25 7.65 -14.65
N LEU A 474 -33.39 6.38 -14.98
CA LEU A 474 -33.32 5.29 -13.99
C LEU A 474 -31.92 5.21 -13.36
N LEU A 475 -30.85 5.32 -14.16
CA LEU A 475 -29.48 5.30 -13.67
C LEU A 475 -29.18 6.53 -12.80
N GLN A 476 -29.61 7.73 -13.21
CA GLN A 476 -29.43 8.94 -12.40
C GLN A 476 -30.18 8.84 -11.06
N ASN A 477 -31.44 8.40 -11.05
CA ASN A 477 -32.21 8.18 -9.82
C ASN A 477 -31.52 7.15 -8.90
N SER A 478 -30.93 6.10 -9.47
CA SER A 478 -30.20 5.10 -8.69
C SER A 478 -28.94 5.69 -8.02
N VAL A 479 -28.21 6.55 -8.72
CA VAL A 479 -27.05 7.25 -8.18
C VAL A 479 -27.45 8.23 -7.07
N GLU A 480 -28.52 9.01 -7.27
CA GLU A 480 -29.05 9.94 -6.28
C GLU A 480 -29.54 9.22 -5.02
N HIS A 481 -30.21 8.07 -5.17
CA HIS A 481 -30.59 7.24 -4.04
C HIS A 481 -29.37 6.70 -3.30
N ALA A 482 -28.36 6.18 -4.01
CA ALA A 482 -27.14 5.68 -3.39
C ALA A 482 -26.40 6.80 -2.64
N TYR A 483 -26.38 8.02 -3.18
CA TYR A 483 -25.84 9.19 -2.49
C TYR A 483 -26.62 9.51 -1.22
N SER A 484 -27.95 9.53 -1.28
CA SER A 484 -28.79 9.78 -0.09
C SER A 484 -28.56 8.72 1.00
N VAL A 485 -28.36 7.46 0.62
CA VAL A 485 -27.98 6.40 1.56
C VAL A 485 -26.61 6.67 2.17
N PHE A 486 -25.63 7.10 1.36
CA PHE A 486 -24.28 7.38 1.86
C PHE A 486 -24.28 8.51 2.90
N ILE A 487 -24.89 9.66 2.57
CA ILE A 487 -24.96 10.78 3.53
C ILE A 487 -25.72 10.40 4.80
N GLN A 488 -26.78 9.56 4.71
CA GLN A 488 -27.47 9.05 5.88
C GLN A 488 -26.59 8.17 6.76
N ARG A 489 -25.78 7.25 6.17
CA ARG A 489 -24.82 6.42 6.93
C ARG A 489 -23.79 7.26 7.68
N VAL A 490 -23.32 8.32 7.03
CA VAL A 490 -22.39 9.27 7.65
C VAL A 490 -23.09 10.07 8.76
N ALA A 491 -24.29 10.57 8.52
CA ALA A 491 -25.09 11.29 9.50
C ALA A 491 -25.31 10.47 10.78
N ASP A 492 -25.74 9.22 10.61
CA ASP A 492 -25.95 8.26 11.71
C ASP A 492 -24.67 7.99 12.49
N GLY A 493 -23.57 7.72 11.77
CA GLY A 493 -22.30 7.37 12.37
C GLY A 493 -21.59 8.55 13.06
N ARG A 494 -21.72 9.75 12.49
CA ARG A 494 -21.08 10.99 13.00
C ARG A 494 -22.01 11.83 13.87
N LYS A 495 -23.25 11.39 14.13
CA LYS A 495 -24.27 12.09 14.91
C LYS A 495 -24.51 13.51 14.41
N LYS A 496 -24.61 13.69 13.09
CA LYS A 496 -24.88 14.94 12.39
C LYS A 496 -26.24 14.88 11.71
N SER A 497 -26.79 16.05 11.33
CA SER A 497 -27.94 16.07 10.43
C SER A 497 -27.50 15.68 9.01
N VAL A 498 -28.45 15.19 8.20
CA VAL A 498 -28.18 14.87 6.78
C VAL A 498 -27.76 16.11 6.02
N GLU A 499 -28.38 17.25 6.32
CA GLU A 499 -28.08 18.56 5.72
C GLU A 499 -26.66 19.04 6.07
N ASP A 500 -26.21 18.81 7.31
CA ASP A 500 -24.84 19.16 7.73
C ASP A 500 -23.82 18.28 7.02
N VAL A 501 -24.13 16.99 6.86
CA VAL A 501 -23.28 16.08 6.11
C VAL A 501 -23.22 16.47 4.64
N ASP A 502 -24.37 16.78 4.01
CA ASP A 502 -24.41 17.15 2.60
C ASP A 502 -23.56 18.39 2.29
N ARG A 503 -23.56 19.40 3.18
CA ARG A 503 -22.73 20.62 3.04
C ARG A 503 -21.23 20.35 3.00
N ILE A 504 -20.75 19.33 3.71
CA ILE A 504 -19.32 18.96 3.77
C ILE A 504 -18.96 17.77 2.87
N ALA A 505 -19.98 17.13 2.29
CA ALA A 505 -19.87 16.00 1.38
C ALA A 505 -19.69 16.44 -0.08
N GLN A 506 -20.66 16.24 -0.93
CA GLN A 506 -20.69 16.63 -2.34
C GLN A 506 -19.50 16.07 -3.15
N GLY A 507 -18.91 14.95 -2.71
CA GLY A 507 -17.73 14.35 -3.32
C GLY A 507 -16.41 14.98 -2.91
N ARG A 508 -16.40 15.98 -2.01
CA ARG A 508 -15.18 16.72 -1.62
C ARG A 508 -14.19 15.86 -0.85
N VAL A 509 -12.92 15.96 -1.24
CA VAL A 509 -11.78 15.36 -0.54
C VAL A 509 -11.26 16.31 0.53
N TRP A 510 -10.88 15.77 1.68
CA TRP A 510 -10.36 16.50 2.81
C TRP A 510 -9.05 15.88 3.29
N ALA A 511 -8.07 16.70 3.66
CA ALA A 511 -6.95 16.24 4.45
C ALA A 511 -7.41 15.91 5.88
N GLY A 512 -6.72 14.99 6.57
CA GLY A 512 -7.10 14.52 7.91
C GLY A 512 -7.26 15.67 8.91
N VAL A 513 -6.40 16.68 8.86
CA VAL A 513 -6.49 17.87 9.71
C VAL A 513 -7.79 18.66 9.48
N ASP A 514 -8.23 18.79 8.24
CA ASP A 514 -9.49 19.46 7.91
C ASP A 514 -10.70 18.57 8.21
N ALA A 515 -10.58 17.26 7.95
CA ALA A 515 -11.61 16.27 8.24
C ALA A 515 -11.93 16.21 9.75
N GLN A 516 -10.91 16.36 10.61
CA GLN A 516 -11.11 16.48 12.06
C GLN A 516 -11.88 17.77 12.39
N ARG A 517 -11.48 18.91 11.83
CA ARG A 517 -12.13 20.21 12.10
C ARG A 517 -13.60 20.23 11.75
N ILE A 518 -14.00 19.50 10.68
CA ILE A 518 -15.41 19.41 10.24
C ILE A 518 -16.17 18.24 10.86
N GLY A 519 -15.50 17.41 11.69
CA GLY A 519 -16.09 16.29 12.44
C GLY A 519 -16.36 15.05 11.61
N LEU A 520 -15.61 14.83 10.53
CA LEU A 520 -15.55 13.54 9.81
C LEU A 520 -14.55 12.58 10.46
N VAL A 521 -13.56 13.09 11.16
CA VAL A 521 -12.55 12.36 11.94
C VAL A 521 -12.63 12.82 13.39
N ASP A 522 -12.44 11.91 14.35
CA ASP A 522 -12.51 12.23 15.78
C ASP A 522 -11.15 12.72 16.31
N HIS A 523 -10.08 12.01 15.92
CA HIS A 523 -8.75 12.25 16.45
C HIS A 523 -7.69 12.21 15.35
N LEU A 524 -6.67 13.05 15.48
CA LEU A 524 -5.44 12.88 14.71
C LEU A 524 -4.54 11.89 15.45
N GLY A 525 -4.02 10.90 14.72
CA GLY A 525 -3.15 9.85 15.26
C GLY A 525 -3.01 8.68 14.28
N GLY A 526 -2.07 7.78 14.59
CA GLY A 526 -1.75 6.59 13.80
C GLY A 526 -2.45 5.33 14.29
N LEU A 527 -1.96 4.19 13.80
CA LEU A 527 -2.48 2.86 14.18
C LEU A 527 -2.33 2.59 15.68
N LYS A 528 -1.21 3.01 16.28
CA LYS A 528 -0.95 2.84 17.72
C LYS A 528 -1.99 3.55 18.57
N ASP A 529 -2.28 4.82 18.28
CA ASP A 529 -3.26 5.62 19.00
C ASP A 529 -4.67 5.01 18.88
N ALA A 530 -5.04 4.54 17.69
CA ALA A 530 -6.31 3.87 17.44
C ALA A 530 -6.41 2.54 18.21
N THR A 531 -5.31 1.80 18.33
CA THR A 531 -5.26 0.53 19.07
C THR A 531 -5.42 0.76 20.57
N GLU A 532 -4.75 1.77 21.13
CA GLU A 532 -4.89 2.17 22.53
C GLU A 532 -6.33 2.64 22.82
N ALA A 533 -6.94 3.39 21.92
CA ALA A 533 -8.33 3.81 22.03
C ALA A 533 -9.30 2.62 21.99
N ALA A 534 -9.06 1.63 21.13
CA ALA A 534 -9.86 0.41 21.04
C ALA A 534 -9.76 -0.42 22.33
N ALA A 535 -8.56 -0.59 22.88
CA ALA A 535 -8.34 -1.25 24.16
C ALA A 535 -9.07 -0.54 25.29
N LYS A 536 -9.01 0.79 25.33
CA LYS A 536 -9.71 1.60 26.32
C LYS A 536 -11.23 1.47 26.23
N LEU A 537 -11.79 1.46 25.01
CA LEU A 537 -13.24 1.28 24.80
C LEU A 537 -13.72 -0.12 25.20
N ALA A 538 -12.85 -1.12 25.14
CA ALA A 538 -13.12 -2.48 25.59
C ALA A 538 -12.74 -2.71 27.07
N GLU A 539 -12.40 -1.65 27.80
CA GLU A 539 -12.00 -1.69 29.22
C GLU A 539 -10.83 -2.64 29.50
N LEU A 540 -9.94 -2.82 28.51
CA LEU A 540 -8.71 -3.58 28.68
C LEU A 540 -7.69 -2.73 29.45
N GLY A 541 -7.03 -3.33 30.45
CA GLY A 541 -5.91 -2.69 31.13
C GLY A 541 -4.70 -2.55 30.19
N SER A 542 -3.50 -2.45 30.79
CA SER A 542 -2.25 -2.41 30.02
C SER A 542 -1.79 -3.79 29.50
N ASP A 543 -2.44 -4.87 29.91
CA ASP A 543 -2.08 -6.25 29.60
C ASP A 543 -3.01 -6.83 28.53
N TYR A 544 -2.88 -6.32 27.29
CA TYR A 544 -3.56 -6.85 26.12
C TYR A 544 -2.55 -7.08 25.00
N GLU A 545 -2.88 -8.00 24.11
CA GLU A 545 -2.11 -8.28 22.89
C GLU A 545 -2.81 -7.69 21.65
N THR A 546 -2.03 -7.33 20.64
CA THR A 546 -2.55 -6.96 19.32
C THR A 546 -2.36 -8.13 18.38
N GLU A 547 -3.40 -8.47 17.61
CA GLU A 547 -3.34 -9.53 16.62
C GLU A 547 -3.90 -9.05 15.28
N TYR A 548 -3.13 -9.25 14.19
CA TYR A 548 -3.64 -9.04 12.85
C TYR A 548 -4.51 -10.24 12.46
N ILE A 549 -5.78 -9.96 12.18
CA ILE A 549 -6.74 -10.98 11.78
C ILE A 549 -6.77 -11.03 10.26
N GLU A 550 -6.29 -12.13 9.73
CA GLU A 550 -6.22 -12.39 8.29
C GLU A 550 -7.05 -13.63 7.95
N THR A 551 -7.36 -13.82 6.67
CA THR A 551 -7.96 -15.07 6.20
C THR A 551 -6.99 -16.23 6.38
N ASP A 552 -7.43 -17.31 7.03
CA ASP A 552 -6.62 -18.52 7.15
C ASP A 552 -6.24 -19.05 5.76
N LEU A 553 -4.94 -19.10 5.50
CA LEU A 553 -4.41 -19.76 4.31
C LEU A 553 -4.65 -21.28 4.44
N SER A 554 -5.16 -21.91 3.40
CA SER A 554 -5.29 -23.36 3.36
C SER A 554 -3.91 -24.03 3.52
N LEU A 555 -3.85 -25.24 4.10
CA LEU A 555 -2.61 -26.02 4.21
C LEU A 555 -1.87 -26.18 2.88
N ARG A 556 -2.62 -26.25 1.77
CA ARG A 556 -2.07 -26.29 0.42
C ARG A 556 -1.36 -25.00 0.04
N GLU A 557 -1.94 -23.85 0.36
CA GLU A 557 -1.34 -22.54 0.11
C GLU A 557 -0.11 -22.33 0.98
N GLN A 558 -0.15 -22.72 2.25
CA GLN A 558 1.01 -22.67 3.15
C GLN A 558 2.17 -23.53 2.66
N LEU A 559 1.91 -24.76 2.19
CA LEU A 559 2.92 -25.66 1.62
C LEU A 559 3.49 -25.12 0.30
N LEU A 560 2.64 -24.56 -0.56
CA LEU A 560 3.09 -23.93 -1.81
C LEU A 560 3.99 -22.72 -1.54
N MET A 561 3.67 -21.92 -0.54
CA MET A 561 4.50 -20.77 -0.12
C MET A 561 5.88 -21.21 0.38
N GLN A 562 5.96 -22.26 1.21
CA GLN A 562 7.23 -22.80 1.71
C GLN A 562 8.10 -23.40 0.60
N LEU A 563 7.52 -24.18 -0.29
CA LEU A 563 8.22 -24.76 -1.45
C LEU A 563 8.78 -23.67 -2.36
N HIS A 564 8.03 -22.61 -2.57
CA HIS A 564 8.38 -21.57 -3.52
C HIS A 564 9.52 -20.67 -3.05
N SER A 565 9.57 -20.32 -1.76
CA SER A 565 10.67 -19.52 -1.19
C SER A 565 12.05 -20.16 -1.42
N GLN A 566 12.10 -21.47 -1.53
CA GLN A 566 13.32 -22.22 -1.78
C GLN A 566 13.65 -22.30 -3.29
N VAL A 567 12.66 -22.51 -4.15
CA VAL A 567 12.84 -22.58 -5.62
C VAL A 567 13.32 -21.23 -6.17
N SER A 568 12.82 -20.12 -5.64
CA SER A 568 13.24 -18.77 -6.05
C SER A 568 14.72 -18.51 -5.75
N ARG A 569 15.20 -18.91 -4.58
CA ARG A 569 16.63 -18.79 -4.22
C ARG A 569 17.54 -19.55 -5.19
N VAL A 570 17.13 -20.75 -5.59
CA VAL A 570 17.89 -21.58 -6.54
C VAL A 570 17.80 -21.01 -7.96
N GLY A 571 16.64 -20.54 -8.39
CA GLY A 571 16.43 -19.94 -9.72
C GLY A 571 17.23 -18.66 -9.93
N TYR A 572 17.33 -17.80 -8.90
CA TYR A 572 18.18 -16.62 -8.91
C TYR A 572 19.67 -16.97 -8.98
N ALA A 573 20.11 -17.96 -8.21
CA ALA A 573 21.50 -18.43 -8.22
C ALA A 573 21.92 -19.01 -9.58
N LEU A 574 20.97 -19.51 -10.36
CA LEU A 574 21.22 -20.12 -11.67
C LEU A 574 20.97 -19.18 -12.87
N GLY A 575 20.54 -17.92 -12.64
CA GLY A 575 20.35 -16.94 -13.72
C GLY A 575 19.25 -17.27 -14.74
N LEU A 576 18.22 -18.02 -14.34
CA LEU A 576 17.23 -18.59 -15.26
C LEU A 576 16.09 -17.63 -15.68
N PHE A 577 16.11 -16.37 -15.24
CA PHE A 577 15.00 -15.44 -15.46
C PHE A 577 15.35 -14.26 -16.38
N PRO A 578 14.60 -14.01 -17.48
CA PRO A 578 14.82 -12.89 -18.40
C PRO A 578 14.25 -11.57 -17.86
N ARG A 579 14.84 -10.44 -18.28
CA ARG A 579 14.44 -9.08 -17.90
C ARG A 579 13.38 -8.51 -18.86
N ALA A 580 12.42 -7.75 -18.34
CA ALA A 580 11.38 -7.08 -19.14
C ALA A 580 11.93 -5.84 -19.90
N SER A 581 11.28 -5.47 -21.00
CA SER A 581 11.70 -4.34 -21.84
C SER A 581 11.01 -3.04 -21.41
N SER A 582 11.79 -1.95 -21.38
CA SER A 582 11.41 -0.61 -20.90
C SER A 582 10.23 0.09 -21.64
N ILE A 583 9.81 -0.38 -22.81
CA ILE A 583 8.71 0.24 -23.59
C ILE A 583 7.35 -0.07 -22.98
N VAL A 584 7.16 -1.25 -22.40
CA VAL A 584 5.91 -1.67 -21.75
C VAL A 584 5.66 -0.83 -20.50
N GLU A 585 6.70 -0.50 -19.74
CA GLU A 585 6.60 0.29 -18.50
C GLU A 585 6.16 1.74 -18.76
N ILE A 586 6.53 2.34 -19.90
CA ILE A 586 6.14 3.72 -20.28
C ILE A 586 4.64 3.79 -20.65
N LEU A 587 4.09 2.74 -21.24
CA LEU A 587 2.69 2.67 -21.65
C LEU A 587 1.75 2.15 -20.55
N ASP A 588 2.29 1.50 -19.52
CA ASP A 588 1.51 0.87 -18.44
C ASP A 588 0.56 1.85 -17.72
N PRO A 589 0.94 3.10 -17.35
CA PRO A 589 0.03 4.07 -16.74
C PRO A 589 -1.15 4.43 -17.64
N VAL A 590 -0.91 4.59 -18.95
CA VAL A 590 -1.97 4.91 -19.92
C VAL A 590 -2.92 3.73 -20.10
N LEU A 591 -2.37 2.52 -20.21
CA LEU A 591 -3.16 1.29 -20.34
C LEU A 591 -3.95 1.00 -19.07
N LYS A 592 -3.36 1.19 -17.88
CA LYS A 592 -4.06 1.05 -16.60
C LYS A 592 -5.23 2.01 -16.50
N GLN A 593 -5.02 3.29 -16.76
CA GLN A 593 -6.10 4.27 -16.70
C GLN A 593 -7.22 3.97 -17.71
N ALA A 594 -6.90 3.50 -18.91
CA ALA A 594 -7.90 3.10 -19.89
C ALA A 594 -8.68 1.84 -19.47
N THR A 595 -8.07 0.94 -18.69
CA THR A 595 -8.67 -0.32 -18.24
C THR A 595 -9.31 -0.24 -16.85
N ASP A 596 -9.12 0.83 -16.09
CA ASP A 596 -9.64 0.98 -14.72
C ASP A 596 -11.16 0.82 -14.66
N ILE A 597 -11.89 1.37 -15.63
CA ILE A 597 -13.37 1.16 -15.71
C ILE A 597 -13.73 -0.33 -15.79
N ALA A 598 -12.93 -1.14 -16.51
CA ALA A 598 -13.22 -2.56 -16.69
C ALA A 598 -13.00 -3.40 -15.43
N ARG A 599 -12.27 -2.88 -14.45
CA ARG A 599 -12.06 -3.53 -13.14
C ARG A 599 -13.21 -3.31 -12.18
N LEU A 600 -13.96 -2.21 -12.36
CA LEU A 600 -15.08 -1.87 -11.51
C LEU A 600 -16.19 -2.91 -11.66
N ASN A 601 -16.51 -3.62 -10.58
CA ASN A 601 -17.38 -4.81 -10.59
C ASN A 601 -18.62 -4.71 -9.68
N ASP A 602 -19.07 -3.49 -9.33
CA ASP A 602 -20.28 -3.33 -8.52
C ASP A 602 -21.50 -3.94 -9.26
N PRO A 603 -22.29 -4.81 -8.61
CA PRO A 603 -23.42 -5.49 -9.27
C PRO A 603 -24.53 -4.55 -9.75
N ARG A 604 -24.58 -3.32 -9.25
CA ARG A 604 -25.51 -2.27 -9.67
C ARG A 604 -24.84 -1.18 -10.51
N GLY A 605 -23.53 -1.29 -10.77
CA GLY A 605 -22.73 -0.27 -11.45
C GLY A 605 -22.64 1.05 -10.68
N LEU A 606 -22.71 1.03 -9.34
CA LEU A 606 -22.66 2.19 -8.46
C LEU A 606 -21.33 2.23 -7.72
N TYR A 607 -20.60 3.34 -7.86
CA TYR A 607 -19.25 3.44 -7.34
C TYR A 607 -19.07 4.65 -6.42
N ALA A 608 -18.54 4.38 -5.27
CA ALA A 608 -18.01 5.34 -4.33
C ALA A 608 -16.46 5.27 -4.38
N TYR A 609 -15.85 5.86 -5.42
CA TYR A 609 -14.41 5.83 -5.69
C TYR A 609 -13.84 7.24 -5.79
N CYS A 610 -12.62 7.44 -5.26
CA CYS A 610 -11.85 8.69 -5.32
C CYS A 610 -10.63 8.53 -6.22
N TRP A 611 -10.36 9.52 -7.05
CA TRP A 611 -9.07 9.64 -7.74
C TRP A 611 -8.17 10.57 -6.92
N CYS A 612 -7.72 10.11 -5.77
CA CYS A 612 -6.89 10.89 -4.84
C CYS A 612 -5.42 10.50 -4.89
N GLN A 613 -5.06 9.53 -5.74
CA GLN A 613 -3.71 9.00 -5.83
C GLN A 613 -2.86 9.82 -6.80
N GLU A 614 -1.63 10.13 -6.43
CA GLU A 614 -0.66 10.67 -7.38
C GLU A 614 -0.24 9.58 -8.37
N PRO A 615 -0.20 9.87 -9.69
CA PRO A 615 0.41 8.95 -10.66
C PRO A 615 1.89 8.76 -10.34
N ARG A 616 2.41 7.54 -10.57
CA ARG A 616 3.85 7.26 -10.42
C ARG A 616 4.67 8.17 -11.36
N ASP A 617 5.73 8.77 -10.84
CA ASP A 617 6.64 9.59 -11.64
C ASP A 617 7.41 8.71 -12.63
N LEU A 618 7.61 9.22 -13.86
CA LEU A 618 8.38 8.54 -14.92
C LEU A 618 9.80 8.16 -14.45
N ARG A 619 10.39 8.93 -13.54
CA ARG A 619 11.70 8.65 -12.96
C ARG A 619 11.71 7.43 -12.07
N GLN A 620 10.61 7.10 -11.38
CA GLN A 620 10.49 5.88 -10.57
C GLN A 620 10.44 4.64 -11.48
N VAL A 621 9.73 4.75 -12.61
CA VAL A 621 9.70 3.72 -13.65
C VAL A 621 11.11 3.46 -14.21
N LEU A 622 11.90 4.52 -14.43
CA LEU A 622 13.26 4.42 -14.96
C LEU A 622 14.28 3.92 -13.90
N ARG A 623 14.10 4.20 -12.61
CA ARG A 623 14.97 3.69 -11.52
C ARG A 623 14.80 2.20 -11.31
N GLY A 624 13.59 1.65 -11.44
CA GLY A 624 13.36 0.21 -11.38
C GLY A 624 14.12 -0.57 -12.46
N SER A 625 14.44 0.10 -13.60
CA SER A 625 15.23 -0.48 -14.69
C SER A 625 16.75 -0.38 -14.51
N THR A 626 17.25 0.44 -13.57
CA THR A 626 18.68 0.74 -13.38
C THR A 626 19.31 0.16 -12.12
N SER A 627 18.65 -0.76 -11.39
CA SER A 627 19.34 -1.56 -10.38
C SER A 627 20.31 -2.54 -11.07
N LEU A 628 21.31 -1.95 -11.73
CA LEU A 628 22.53 -2.62 -12.13
C LEU A 628 23.47 -2.65 -10.93
N LYS A 629 23.73 -3.87 -10.42
CA LYS A 629 25.03 -4.10 -9.83
C LYS A 629 26.08 -4.07 -10.83
#